data_c992538b01825deb66b0ae815f19f270
#
_entry.id   c992538b01825deb66b0ae815f19f270
#
_cell.length_a   1.000
_cell.length_b   1.000
_cell.length_c   1.000
_cell.angle_alpha   90.00
_cell.angle_beta   90.00
_cell.angle_gamma   90.00
#
_symmetry.space_group_name_H-M   'P 1'
#
loop_
_entity.id
_entity.type
_entity.pdbx_description
1 polymer ?
#
loop_
_entity_poly.entity_id
_entity_poly.type
_entity_poly.pdbx_seq_one_letter_code
_entity_poly.pdbx_strand_id
1 'polypeptide(L)'
;MVLGDVLTKGWLFLAAAIANEVLATSALKVSDGMTRLVPAIVALVGYGVAFFCLSRALQTISLGVSYAIWSGVGIVALTLVGMVVYRQELGLGELVGTCLILAGVIVIYWRG
;
A
#
# COMPACT_ATOMS: atom_id res chain seq x y z
N MET A 1 -24.90 5.62 11.83
CA MET A 1 -24.12 5.08 12.93
C MET A 1 -23.53 3.74 12.59
N VAL A 2 -24.33 2.68 12.52
CA VAL A 2 -23.76 1.37 12.19
C VAL A 2 -23.06 1.40 10.84
N LEU A 3 -23.68 2.01 9.84
CA LEU A 3 -23.06 2.12 8.51
C LEU A 3 -21.78 2.96 8.55
N GLY A 4 -21.79 4.08 9.29
CA GLY A 4 -20.60 4.91 9.45
C GLY A 4 -19.46 4.15 10.10
N ASP A 5 -19.75 3.36 11.15
CA ASP A 5 -18.73 2.53 11.83
C ASP A 5 -18.18 1.46 10.89
N VAL A 6 -19.05 0.81 10.11
CA VAL A 6 -18.64 -0.22 9.15
C VAL A 6 -17.72 0.37 8.08
N LEU A 7 -18.08 1.53 7.53
CA LEU A 7 -17.27 2.20 6.52
C LEU A 7 -15.90 2.64 7.10
N THR A 8 -15.91 3.19 8.32
CA THR A 8 -14.68 3.59 8.99
C THR A 8 -13.75 2.40 9.20
N LYS A 9 -14.32 1.25 9.65
CA LYS A 9 -13.52 0.02 9.83
C LYS A 9 -12.92 -0.44 8.51
N GLY A 10 -13.68 -0.37 7.41
CA GLY A 10 -13.18 -0.73 6.09
C GLY A 10 -11.96 0.09 5.70
N TRP A 11 -12.03 1.40 5.87
CA TRP A 11 -10.91 2.28 5.55
C TRP A 11 -9.71 2.04 6.47
N LEU A 12 -9.95 1.74 7.75
CA LEU A 12 -8.87 1.39 8.67
C LEU A 12 -8.20 0.07 8.26
N PHE A 13 -8.98 -0.92 7.85
CA PHE A 13 -8.41 -2.17 7.33
C PHE A 13 -7.60 -1.93 6.06
N LEU A 14 -8.08 -1.07 5.16
CA LEU A 14 -7.34 -0.75 3.94
C LEU A 14 -6.02 -0.05 4.28
N ALA A 15 -6.04 0.91 5.21
CA ALA A 15 -4.82 1.58 5.66
C ALA A 15 -3.83 0.58 6.28
N ALA A 16 -4.33 -0.34 7.11
CA ALA A 16 -3.49 -1.38 7.71
C ALA A 16 -2.90 -2.30 6.64
N ALA A 17 -3.70 -2.65 5.62
CA ALA A 17 -3.23 -3.48 4.52
C ALA A 17 -2.08 -2.80 3.78
N ILE A 18 -2.24 -1.52 3.48
CA ILE A 18 -1.20 -0.74 2.78
C ILE A 18 0.07 -0.64 3.63
N ALA A 19 -0.07 -0.34 4.92
CA ALA A 19 1.07 -0.24 5.83
C ALA A 19 1.85 -1.56 5.90
N ASN A 20 1.14 -2.68 6.06
CA ASN A 20 1.78 -3.99 6.12
C ASN A 20 2.43 -4.36 4.78
N GLU A 21 1.79 -4.01 3.67
CA GLU A 21 2.36 -4.26 2.34
C GLU A 21 3.65 -3.47 2.13
N VAL A 22 3.68 -2.20 2.52
CA VAL A 22 4.89 -1.37 2.41
C VAL A 22 6.02 -1.96 3.25
N LEU A 23 5.74 -2.38 4.47
CA LEU A 23 6.72 -3.03 5.32
C LEU A 23 7.20 -4.35 4.71
N ALA A 24 6.26 -5.16 4.22
CA ALA A 24 6.57 -6.45 3.60
C ALA A 24 7.45 -6.27 2.36
N THR A 25 7.11 -5.32 1.50
CA THR A 25 7.87 -5.06 0.28
C THR A 25 9.26 -4.51 0.60
N SER A 26 9.37 -3.68 1.63
CA SER A 26 10.67 -3.21 2.10
C SER A 26 11.54 -4.36 2.61
N ALA A 27 10.94 -5.29 3.37
CA ALA A 27 11.64 -6.50 3.82
C ALA A 27 12.02 -7.38 2.64
N LEU A 28 11.14 -7.47 1.65
CA LEU A 28 11.41 -8.25 0.44
C LEU A 28 12.66 -7.74 -0.28
N LYS A 29 12.82 -6.42 -0.37
CA LYS A 29 14.02 -5.84 -0.96
C LYS A 29 15.29 -6.24 -0.18
N VAL A 30 15.21 -6.20 1.14
CA VAL A 30 16.35 -6.56 2.02
C VAL A 30 16.64 -8.07 1.94
N SER A 31 15.66 -8.87 1.55
CA SER A 31 15.81 -10.33 1.49
C SER A 31 16.77 -10.82 0.39
N ASP A 32 17.19 -9.94 -0.49
CA ASP A 32 18.10 -10.26 -1.59
C ASP A 32 17.59 -11.45 -2.41
N GLY A 33 16.41 -11.25 -3.00
CA GLY A 33 15.78 -12.28 -3.84
C GLY A 33 15.26 -13.47 -3.04
N MET A 34 14.85 -13.25 -1.79
CA MET A 34 14.32 -14.28 -0.88
C MET A 34 15.42 -15.25 -0.41
N THR A 35 16.68 -14.84 -0.50
CA THR A 35 17.81 -15.68 -0.06
C THR A 35 18.15 -15.48 1.42
N ARG A 36 17.78 -14.34 1.99
CA ARG A 36 18.01 -14.05 3.40
C ARG A 36 16.76 -14.43 4.18
N LEU A 37 16.89 -15.38 5.10
CA LEU A 37 15.77 -16.04 5.76
C LEU A 37 14.90 -15.07 6.57
N VAL A 38 15.50 -14.24 7.43
CA VAL A 38 14.73 -13.38 8.33
C VAL A 38 13.91 -12.35 7.55
N PRO A 39 14.50 -11.56 6.64
CA PRO A 39 13.70 -10.62 5.85
C PRO A 39 12.66 -11.32 4.98
N ALA A 40 12.97 -12.52 4.46
CA ALA A 40 12.01 -13.27 3.66
C ALA A 40 10.77 -13.66 4.48
N ILE A 41 10.99 -14.13 5.70
CA ILE A 41 9.87 -14.49 6.61
C ILE A 41 9.07 -13.26 6.98
N VAL A 42 9.73 -12.14 7.28
CA VAL A 42 9.05 -10.88 7.59
C VAL A 42 8.17 -10.45 6.42
N ALA A 43 8.68 -10.55 5.18
CA ALA A 43 7.92 -10.22 3.99
C ALA A 43 6.69 -11.11 3.85
N LEU A 44 6.84 -12.43 4.00
CA LEU A 44 5.72 -13.37 3.86
C LEU A 44 4.65 -13.13 4.90
N VAL A 45 5.03 -12.92 6.15
CA VAL A 45 4.08 -12.64 7.23
C VAL A 45 3.39 -11.29 6.98
N GLY A 46 4.14 -10.28 6.58
CA GLY A 46 3.59 -8.96 6.28
C GLY A 46 2.58 -8.99 5.14
N TYR A 47 2.87 -9.74 4.07
CA TYR A 47 1.91 -9.90 2.98
C TYR A 47 0.67 -10.65 3.43
N GLY A 48 0.82 -11.69 4.25
CA GLY A 48 -0.32 -12.42 4.78
C GLY A 48 -1.24 -11.52 5.58
N VAL A 49 -0.68 -10.70 6.47
CA VAL A 49 -1.46 -9.74 7.26
C VAL A 49 -2.10 -8.70 6.34
N ALA A 50 -1.36 -8.20 5.34
CA ALA A 50 -1.89 -7.22 4.39
C ALA A 50 -3.09 -7.76 3.63
N PHE A 51 -3.01 -8.98 3.12
CA PHE A 51 -4.13 -9.60 2.39
C PHE A 51 -5.31 -9.89 3.29
N PHE A 52 -5.08 -10.30 4.53
CA PHE A 52 -6.16 -10.44 5.49
C PHE A 52 -6.89 -9.10 5.69
N CYS A 53 -6.15 -8.03 5.94
CA CYS A 53 -6.72 -6.71 6.13
C CYS A 53 -7.47 -6.25 4.87
N LEU A 54 -6.91 -6.50 3.69
CA LEU A 54 -7.57 -6.18 2.43
C LEU A 54 -8.89 -6.92 2.30
N SER A 55 -8.92 -8.21 2.65
CA SER A 55 -10.15 -9.00 2.54
C SER A 55 -11.26 -8.42 3.42
N ARG A 56 -10.91 -7.87 4.56
CA ARG A 56 -11.87 -7.20 5.44
C ARG A 56 -12.34 -5.87 4.86
N ALA A 57 -11.42 -5.11 4.29
CA ALA A 57 -11.76 -3.84 3.63
C ALA A 57 -12.72 -4.06 2.47
N LEU A 58 -12.55 -5.14 1.72
CA LEU A 58 -13.38 -5.45 0.56
C LEU A 58 -14.83 -5.76 0.92
N GLN A 59 -15.13 -5.99 2.19
CA GLN A 59 -16.52 -6.19 2.61
C GLN A 59 -17.35 -4.91 2.52
N THR A 60 -16.71 -3.74 2.57
CA THR A 60 -17.40 -2.44 2.56
C THR A 60 -16.94 -1.50 1.47
N ILE A 61 -15.79 -1.74 0.88
CA ILE A 61 -15.23 -0.89 -0.18
C ILE A 61 -15.17 -1.71 -1.46
N SER A 62 -15.56 -1.11 -2.58
CA SER A 62 -15.55 -1.82 -3.86
C SER A 62 -14.13 -2.28 -4.22
N LEU A 63 -14.05 -3.38 -4.98
CA LEU A 63 -12.79 -3.98 -5.37
C LEU A 63 -11.91 -2.99 -6.14
N GLY A 64 -12.48 -2.30 -7.12
CA GLY A 64 -11.71 -1.36 -7.93
C GLY A 64 -11.18 -0.18 -7.14
N VAL A 65 -12.02 0.40 -6.28
CA VAL A 65 -11.62 1.53 -5.43
C VAL A 65 -10.54 1.09 -4.44
N SER A 66 -10.71 -0.04 -3.78
CA SER A 66 -9.74 -0.56 -2.83
C SER A 66 -8.38 -0.78 -3.49
N TYR A 67 -8.38 -1.41 -4.65
CA TYR A 67 -7.13 -1.72 -5.33
C TYR A 67 -6.44 -0.47 -5.88
N ALA A 68 -7.23 0.46 -6.44
CA ALA A 68 -6.66 1.71 -6.96
C ALA A 68 -6.00 2.52 -5.84
N ILE A 69 -6.67 2.65 -4.70
CA ILE A 69 -6.11 3.39 -3.57
C ILE A 69 -4.91 2.65 -2.99
N TRP A 70 -5.00 1.33 -2.81
CA TRP A 70 -3.88 0.54 -2.33
C TRP A 70 -2.67 0.72 -3.24
N SER A 71 -2.85 0.53 -4.55
CA SER A 71 -1.74 0.63 -5.50
C SER A 71 -1.15 2.05 -5.51
N GLY A 72 -1.99 3.06 -5.57
CA GLY A 72 -1.54 4.45 -5.63
C GLY A 72 -0.80 4.88 -4.37
N VAL A 73 -1.39 4.66 -3.21
CA VAL A 73 -0.76 5.03 -1.94
C VAL A 73 0.49 4.19 -1.71
N GLY A 74 0.45 2.91 -2.04
CA GLY A 74 1.61 2.03 -1.92
C GLY A 74 2.79 2.48 -2.78
N ILE A 75 2.51 2.86 -4.03
CA ILE A 75 3.56 3.36 -4.93
C ILE A 75 4.20 4.63 -4.35
N VAL A 76 3.40 5.58 -3.89
CA VAL A 76 3.91 6.81 -3.28
C VAL A 76 4.75 6.48 -2.05
N ALA A 77 4.24 5.63 -1.15
CA ALA A 77 4.94 5.26 0.07
C ALA A 77 6.27 4.57 -0.23
N LEU A 78 6.28 3.62 -1.17
CA LEU A 78 7.51 2.89 -1.52
C LEU A 78 8.51 3.78 -2.25
N THR A 79 8.03 4.73 -3.05
CA THR A 79 8.89 5.72 -3.68
C THR A 79 9.60 6.57 -2.61
N LEU A 80 8.85 7.01 -1.58
CA LEU A 80 9.44 7.76 -0.49
C LEU A 80 10.45 6.93 0.30
N VAL A 81 10.13 5.65 0.57
CA VAL A 81 11.09 4.75 1.22
C VAL A 81 12.35 4.61 0.39
N GLY A 82 12.22 4.43 -0.92
CA GLY A 82 13.36 4.33 -1.82
C GLY A 82 14.25 5.56 -1.75
N MET A 83 13.64 6.75 -1.76
CA MET A 83 14.39 8.01 -1.70
C MET A 83 15.09 8.20 -0.35
N VAL A 84 14.39 7.96 0.74
CA VAL A 84 14.87 8.28 2.09
C VAL A 84 15.84 7.21 2.59
N VAL A 85 15.45 5.93 2.47
CA VAL A 85 16.23 4.82 3.05
C VAL A 85 17.35 4.39 2.10
N TYR A 86 17.04 4.26 0.82
CA TYR A 86 17.98 3.73 -0.17
C TYR A 86 18.65 4.83 -0.99
N ARG A 87 18.32 6.08 -0.74
CA ARG A 87 18.90 7.25 -1.42
C ARG A 87 18.79 7.16 -2.93
N GLN A 88 17.68 6.60 -3.41
CA GLN A 88 17.41 6.53 -4.83
C GLN A 88 17.03 7.91 -5.35
N GLU A 89 17.54 8.26 -6.53
CA GLU A 89 17.20 9.53 -7.15
C GLU A 89 15.92 9.37 -7.95
N LEU A 90 15.05 10.37 -7.84
CA LEU A 90 13.77 10.39 -8.54
C LEU A 90 13.91 11.25 -9.80
N GLY A 91 13.76 10.62 -10.96
CA GLY A 91 13.79 11.35 -12.23
C GLY A 91 12.53 12.18 -12.41
N LEU A 92 12.57 13.10 -13.37
CA LEU A 92 11.43 13.98 -13.64
C LEU A 92 10.20 13.18 -14.07
N GLY A 93 10.37 12.16 -14.92
CA GLY A 93 9.26 11.30 -15.33
C GLY A 93 8.64 10.56 -14.17
N GLU A 94 9.46 10.05 -13.26
CA GLU A 94 8.97 9.37 -12.07
C GLU A 94 8.21 10.32 -11.14
N LEU A 95 8.71 11.54 -10.98
CA LEU A 95 8.05 12.55 -10.17
C LEU A 95 6.69 12.93 -10.76
N VAL A 96 6.64 13.20 -12.04
CA VAL A 96 5.39 13.58 -12.73
C VAL A 96 4.40 12.41 -12.66
N GLY A 97 4.86 11.20 -12.97
CA GLY A 97 4.00 10.00 -12.93
C GLY A 97 3.44 9.74 -11.54
N THR A 98 4.27 9.86 -10.50
CA THR A 98 3.82 9.68 -9.12
C THR A 98 2.78 10.73 -8.73
N CYS A 99 2.98 11.97 -9.14
CA CYS A 99 2.00 13.03 -8.89
C CYS A 99 0.67 12.75 -9.59
N LEU A 100 0.71 12.24 -10.83
CA LEU A 100 -0.51 11.88 -11.56
C LEU A 100 -1.24 10.72 -10.88
N ILE A 101 -0.53 9.72 -10.40
CA ILE A 101 -1.11 8.60 -9.67
C ILE A 101 -1.80 9.11 -8.40
N LEU A 102 -1.11 9.96 -7.64
CA LEU A 102 -1.66 10.51 -6.40
C LEU A 102 -2.91 11.35 -6.69
N ALA A 103 -2.89 12.16 -7.73
CA ALA A 103 -4.06 12.93 -8.14
C ALA A 103 -5.23 12.00 -8.48
N GLY A 104 -4.96 10.91 -9.21
CA GLY A 104 -5.99 9.92 -9.54
C GLY A 104 -6.58 9.27 -8.30
N VAL A 105 -5.74 8.91 -7.33
CA VAL A 105 -6.20 8.32 -6.06
C VAL A 105 -7.11 9.29 -5.31
N ILE A 106 -6.75 10.56 -5.26
CA ILE A 106 -7.57 11.57 -4.59
C ILE A 106 -8.95 11.70 -5.25
N VAL A 107 -8.97 11.70 -6.58
CA VAL A 107 -10.24 11.77 -7.33
C VAL A 107 -11.10 10.55 -7.03
N ILE A 108 -10.54 9.36 -7.05
CA ILE A 108 -11.27 8.11 -6.76
C ILE A 108 -11.82 8.13 -5.35
N TYR A 109 -11.02 8.55 -4.38
CA TYR A 109 -11.45 8.59 -2.98
C TYR A 109 -12.64 9.54 -2.79
N TRP A 110 -12.59 10.71 -3.41
CA TRP A 110 -13.64 11.71 -3.26
C TRP A 110 -14.91 11.36 -4.02
N ARG A 111 -14.79 10.66 -5.14
CA ARG A 111 -15.94 10.28 -5.97
C ARG A 111 -16.49 8.90 -5.61
N GLY A 112 -15.67 8.10 -5.02
CA GLY A 112 -16.04 6.76 -4.60
C GLY A 112 -16.71 6.71 -3.27
#